data_c73d952b4965186c705abd6eb1b9f244
#
_entry.id   c73d952b4965186c705abd6eb1b9f244
#
_cell.length_a   1.000
_cell.length_b   1.000
_cell.length_c   1.000
_cell.angle_alpha   90.00
_cell.angle_beta   90.00
_cell.angle_gamma   90.00
#
_symmetry.space_group_name_H-M   'P 1'
#
loop_
_entity.id
_entity.type
_entity.pdbx_description
1 polymer ?
#
loop_
_entity_poly.entity_id
_entity_poly.type
_entity_poly.pdbx_seq_one_letter_code
_entity_poly.pdbx_strand_id
1 'polypeptide(L)'
;MTTIEKLYPAIRGHRITTDSRQIIRGDIFIALKGENFDGNRYAAAALEQGAALAIIDNADYLSPGCELVADSLLFLQQLAHYHRQQLHIPILGITGTNGKTTTKELCHAVLSKKFKTFATQGNFNNHIGVPLTLLSMDETTEFGIVEMGANHPGEIKTLCEIADPDFGIITNIGHAHLEGFGSYENIIATKKALYDYLLPKNGPVFVNTGDPLLMQLSRDHKRYTYGQEGDLLKGEIKQTVPYLVYSLKTRKGDLYFKTHLV
;
A
#
# COMPACT_ATOMS: atom_id res chain seq x y z
N MET A 1 25.79 -0.21 14.41
CA MET A 1 24.53 -0.03 13.68
C MET A 1 23.43 0.26 14.67
N THR A 2 22.67 1.30 14.46
CA THR A 2 21.54 1.66 15.33
C THR A 2 20.35 0.77 14.98
N THR A 3 19.69 0.19 15.96
CA THR A 3 18.50 -0.64 15.71
C THR A 3 17.27 0.25 15.54
N ILE A 4 16.27 -0.25 14.82
CA ILE A 4 15.00 0.49 14.60
C ILE A 4 14.34 0.83 15.92
N GLU A 5 14.32 -0.10 16.89
CA GLU A 5 13.71 0.12 18.20
C GLU A 5 14.35 1.29 18.96
N LYS A 6 15.64 1.56 18.76
CA LYS A 6 16.34 2.68 19.40
C LYS A 6 16.02 4.00 18.73
N LEU A 7 15.89 4.01 17.39
CA LEU A 7 15.62 5.25 16.63
C LEU A 7 14.12 5.59 16.57
N TYR A 8 13.24 4.61 16.64
CA TYR A 8 11.82 4.81 16.49
C TYR A 8 11.21 5.90 17.41
N PRO A 9 11.57 5.99 18.72
CA PRO A 9 11.06 7.07 19.58
C PRO A 9 11.43 8.48 19.11
N ALA A 10 12.60 8.64 18.47
CA ALA A 10 13.06 9.91 17.90
C ALA A 10 12.48 10.23 16.53
N ILE A 11 11.94 9.21 15.84
CA ILE A 11 11.37 9.31 14.48
C ILE A 11 9.85 9.44 14.52
N ARG A 12 9.22 8.78 15.50
CA ARG A 12 7.75 8.74 15.65
C ARG A 12 7.15 10.14 15.74
N GLY A 13 6.09 10.38 14.96
CA GLY A 13 5.40 11.67 14.92
C GLY A 13 6.06 12.73 14.02
N HIS A 14 7.20 12.42 13.43
CA HIS A 14 7.83 13.26 12.40
C HIS A 14 7.41 12.82 11.00
N ARG A 15 7.31 13.76 10.08
CA ARG A 15 7.14 13.43 8.66
C ARG A 15 8.43 12.82 8.12
N ILE A 16 8.31 11.70 7.43
CA ILE A 16 9.42 11.05 6.75
C ILE A 16 9.42 11.49 5.28
N THR A 17 10.58 11.89 4.79
CA THR A 17 10.76 12.24 3.37
C THR A 17 12.05 11.68 2.80
N THR A 18 12.00 11.33 1.52
CA THR A 18 13.18 10.94 0.71
C THR A 18 13.57 12.01 -0.32
N ASP A 19 12.82 13.12 -0.37
CA ASP A 19 13.06 14.24 -1.29
C ASP A 19 13.65 15.45 -0.53
N SER A 20 14.96 15.67 -0.66
CA SER A 20 15.68 16.77 -0.01
C SER A 20 15.23 18.17 -0.45
N ARG A 21 14.48 18.29 -1.55
CA ARG A 21 13.95 19.58 -2.05
C ARG A 21 12.68 20.02 -1.33
N GLN A 22 12.05 19.11 -0.58
CA GLN A 22 10.76 19.31 0.10
C GLN A 22 10.88 19.24 1.61
N ILE A 23 12.05 19.50 2.18
CA ILE A 23 12.27 19.47 3.62
C ILE A 23 11.41 20.54 4.30
N ILE A 24 10.69 20.12 5.33
CA ILE A 24 10.00 20.98 6.27
C ILE A 24 10.70 20.83 7.64
N ARG A 25 10.74 21.88 8.42
CA ARG A 25 11.37 21.85 9.74
C ARG A 25 10.81 20.72 10.61
N GLY A 26 11.70 19.88 11.09
CA GLY A 26 11.37 18.71 11.90
C GLY A 26 11.23 17.41 11.13
N ASP A 27 11.34 17.40 9.79
CA ASP A 27 11.31 16.16 8.99
C ASP A 27 12.46 15.22 9.34
N ILE A 28 12.23 13.94 9.11
CA ILE A 28 13.30 12.94 9.03
C ILE A 28 13.60 12.69 7.55
N PHE A 29 14.80 13.02 7.12
CA PHE A 29 15.26 12.75 5.76
C PHE A 29 15.89 11.36 5.68
N ILE A 30 15.45 10.52 4.75
CA ILE A 30 16.07 9.22 4.46
C ILE A 30 16.72 9.28 3.08
N ALA A 31 18.05 9.19 3.07
CA ALA A 31 18.87 9.30 1.87
C ALA A 31 18.87 7.99 1.09
N LEU A 32 18.06 7.91 0.03
CA LEU A 32 18.02 6.75 -0.85
C LEU A 32 19.04 6.84 -1.97
N LYS A 33 19.47 5.70 -2.49
CA LYS A 33 20.32 5.56 -3.68
C LYS A 33 19.51 5.01 -4.85
N GLY A 34 19.82 5.43 -6.04
CA GLY A 34 19.36 4.88 -7.31
C GLY A 34 20.55 4.69 -8.25
N GLU A 35 20.32 4.16 -9.44
CA GLU A 35 21.38 3.87 -10.42
C GLU A 35 22.26 5.09 -10.74
N ASN A 36 21.67 6.28 -10.83
CA ASN A 36 22.34 7.53 -11.19
C ASN A 36 22.21 8.61 -10.11
N PHE A 37 21.84 8.26 -8.89
CA PHE A 37 21.52 9.20 -7.84
C PHE A 37 21.97 8.67 -6.48
N ASP A 38 22.63 9.53 -5.69
CA ASP A 38 23.03 9.24 -4.32
C ASP A 38 22.46 10.32 -3.38
N GLY A 39 21.41 9.97 -2.65
CA GLY A 39 20.73 10.82 -1.68
C GLY A 39 21.61 11.27 -0.52
N ASN A 40 22.66 10.49 -0.18
CA ASN A 40 23.58 10.81 0.92
C ASN A 40 24.23 12.20 0.76
N ARG A 41 24.48 12.61 -0.49
CA ARG A 41 25.05 13.94 -0.83
C ARG A 41 24.21 15.11 -0.33
N TYR A 42 22.95 14.89 -0.07
CA TYR A 42 22.00 15.94 0.34
C TYR A 42 21.71 15.93 1.84
N ALA A 43 22.33 15.03 2.62
CA ALA A 43 22.06 14.90 4.05
C ALA A 43 22.36 16.20 4.82
N ALA A 44 23.55 16.81 4.59
CA ALA A 44 23.92 18.07 5.22
C ALA A 44 22.94 19.20 4.84
N ALA A 45 22.63 19.35 3.55
CA ALA A 45 21.67 20.35 3.08
C ALA A 45 20.26 20.14 3.65
N ALA A 46 19.81 18.89 3.82
CA ALA A 46 18.53 18.61 4.45
C ALA A 46 18.51 19.04 5.93
N LEU A 47 19.59 18.81 6.67
CA LEU A 47 19.73 19.26 8.05
C LEU A 47 19.76 20.81 8.14
N GLU A 48 20.48 21.49 7.25
CA GLU A 48 20.51 22.95 7.16
C GLU A 48 19.12 23.54 6.85
N GLN A 49 18.30 22.86 6.06
CA GLN A 49 16.92 23.24 5.78
C GLN A 49 15.97 22.95 6.95
N GLY A 50 16.43 22.28 8.01
CA GLY A 50 15.68 22.07 9.23
C GLY A 50 15.18 20.65 9.45
N ALA A 51 15.67 19.65 8.71
CA ALA A 51 15.44 18.26 9.07
C ALA A 51 15.96 17.99 10.50
N ALA A 52 15.19 17.26 11.29
CA ALA A 52 15.58 16.91 12.66
C ALA A 52 16.65 15.81 12.68
N LEU A 53 16.66 14.95 11.65
CA LEU A 53 17.57 13.82 11.52
C LEU A 53 17.71 13.47 10.03
N ALA A 54 18.91 13.05 9.61
CA ALA A 54 19.15 12.45 8.32
C ALA A 54 19.64 11.00 8.49
N ILE A 55 18.96 10.06 7.84
CA ILE A 55 19.39 8.65 7.78
C ILE A 55 20.19 8.45 6.51
N ILE A 56 21.42 7.97 6.65
CA ILE A 56 22.38 7.78 5.57
C ILE A 56 22.95 6.36 5.59
N ASP A 57 23.45 5.89 4.45
CA ASP A 57 24.12 4.58 4.32
C ASP A 57 25.53 4.69 3.68
N ASN A 58 26.10 5.91 3.67
CA ASN A 58 27.46 6.17 3.26
C ASN A 58 28.18 7.01 4.32
N ALA A 59 29.21 6.43 4.94
CA ALA A 59 29.98 7.06 6.02
C ALA A 59 30.72 8.33 5.60
N ASP A 60 30.99 8.53 4.30
CA ASP A 60 31.66 9.74 3.78
C ASP A 60 30.84 11.03 3.99
N TYR A 61 29.52 10.88 4.20
CA TYR A 61 28.58 11.98 4.42
C TYR A 61 28.14 12.11 5.89
N LEU A 62 28.80 11.37 6.80
CA LEU A 62 28.46 11.41 8.22
C LEU A 62 28.80 12.78 8.83
N SER A 63 27.80 13.41 9.42
CA SER A 63 27.92 14.70 10.10
C SER A 63 26.98 14.75 11.32
N PRO A 64 27.13 15.74 12.23
CA PRO A 64 26.18 15.90 13.33
C PRO A 64 24.74 16.00 12.81
N GLY A 65 23.82 15.21 13.40
CA GLY A 65 22.44 15.09 12.94
C GLY A 65 22.21 13.99 11.89
N CYS A 66 23.26 13.23 11.51
CA CYS A 66 23.12 12.04 10.70
C CYS A 66 23.17 10.78 11.54
N GLU A 67 22.38 9.76 11.14
CA GLU A 67 22.46 8.39 11.61
C GLU A 67 22.87 7.47 10.47
N LEU A 68 23.94 6.70 10.69
CA LEU A 68 24.47 5.77 9.69
C LEU A 68 23.82 4.38 9.83
N VAL A 69 23.21 3.92 8.76
CA VAL A 69 22.64 2.57 8.64
C VAL A 69 23.37 1.76 7.56
N ALA A 70 23.13 0.46 7.50
CA ALA A 70 23.77 -0.40 6.49
C ALA A 70 23.21 -0.18 5.07
N ASP A 71 21.89 0.06 4.97
CA ASP A 71 21.13 0.26 3.74
C ASP A 71 19.93 1.12 4.09
N SER A 72 19.83 2.30 3.51
CA SER A 72 18.75 3.27 3.80
C SER A 72 17.39 2.81 3.29
N LEU A 73 17.33 2.07 2.17
CA LEU A 73 16.09 1.53 1.65
C LEU A 73 15.55 0.43 2.54
N LEU A 74 16.40 -0.52 2.91
CA LEU A 74 16.03 -1.60 3.82
C LEU A 74 15.62 -1.03 5.19
N PHE A 75 16.33 -0.01 5.68
CA PHE A 75 15.97 0.69 6.92
C PHE A 75 14.56 1.32 6.81
N LEU A 76 14.26 2.03 5.73
CA LEU A 76 12.93 2.62 5.48
C LEU A 76 11.82 1.56 5.52
N GLN A 77 12.05 0.42 4.87
CA GLN A 77 11.08 -0.68 4.80
C GLN A 77 10.85 -1.34 6.17
N GLN A 78 11.92 -1.62 6.89
CA GLN A 78 11.86 -2.19 8.23
C GLN A 78 11.25 -1.23 9.25
N LEU A 79 11.56 0.07 9.14
CA LEU A 79 10.96 1.12 9.96
C LEU A 79 9.45 1.19 9.73
N ALA A 80 9.01 1.12 8.48
CA ALA A 80 7.61 1.14 8.13
C ALA A 80 6.86 -0.10 8.63
N HIS A 81 7.46 -1.27 8.51
CA HIS A 81 6.90 -2.52 9.05
C HIS A 81 6.80 -2.45 10.60
N TYR A 82 7.83 -1.98 11.26
CA TYR A 82 7.82 -1.80 12.72
C TYR A 82 6.73 -0.81 13.14
N HIS A 83 6.64 0.34 12.46
CA HIS A 83 5.59 1.33 12.70
C HIS A 83 4.19 0.74 12.51
N ARG A 84 3.97 -0.03 11.43
CA ARG A 84 2.73 -0.77 11.16
C ARG A 84 2.31 -1.65 12.35
N GLN A 85 3.26 -2.35 12.94
CA GLN A 85 3.01 -3.21 14.09
C GLN A 85 2.61 -2.42 15.35
N GLN A 86 3.10 -1.17 15.51
CA GLN A 86 2.74 -0.32 16.65
C GLN A 86 1.33 0.29 16.51
N LEU A 87 0.82 0.47 15.30
CA LEU A 87 -0.49 1.10 15.07
C LEU A 87 -1.68 0.22 15.46
N HIS A 88 -1.55 -1.11 15.39
CA HIS A 88 -2.61 -2.08 15.69
C HIS A 88 -3.95 -1.83 14.95
N ILE A 89 -3.90 -1.23 13.78
CA ILE A 89 -5.07 -0.92 12.94
C ILE A 89 -5.27 -1.96 11.82
N PRO A 90 -6.48 -2.19 11.33
CA PRO A 90 -6.69 -3.05 10.15
C PRO A 90 -6.14 -2.39 8.88
N ILE A 91 -5.45 -3.18 8.05
CA ILE A 91 -4.91 -2.77 6.75
C ILE A 91 -5.55 -3.58 5.63
N LEU A 92 -6.11 -2.88 4.64
CA LEU A 92 -6.58 -3.46 3.39
C LEU A 92 -5.49 -3.32 2.32
N GLY A 93 -4.93 -4.43 1.86
CA GLY A 93 -4.04 -4.49 0.70
C GLY A 93 -4.84 -4.59 -0.60
N ILE A 94 -4.51 -3.75 -1.57
CA ILE A 94 -5.15 -3.75 -2.90
C ILE A 94 -4.09 -3.89 -3.99
N THR A 95 -4.21 -4.93 -4.81
CA THR A 95 -3.39 -5.08 -6.02
C THR A 95 -4.26 -5.44 -7.23
N GLY A 96 -3.66 -5.59 -8.38
CA GLY A 96 -4.32 -5.95 -9.63
C GLY A 96 -3.64 -5.32 -10.85
N THR A 97 -4.08 -5.68 -12.02
CA THR A 97 -3.59 -5.07 -13.26
C THR A 97 -4.18 -3.67 -13.42
N ASN A 98 -5.50 -3.56 -13.45
CA ASN A 98 -6.23 -2.31 -13.64
C ASN A 98 -7.17 -2.04 -12.46
N GLY A 99 -7.57 -0.78 -12.26
CA GLY A 99 -8.59 -0.40 -11.29
C GLY A 99 -8.15 -0.37 -9.83
N LYS A 100 -6.87 -0.55 -9.53
CA LYS A 100 -6.33 -0.45 -8.15
C LYS A 100 -6.66 0.88 -7.50
N THR A 101 -6.24 1.97 -8.12
CA THR A 101 -6.42 3.33 -7.60
C THR A 101 -7.91 3.69 -7.49
N THR A 102 -8.72 3.35 -8.49
CA THR A 102 -10.17 3.55 -8.41
C THR A 102 -10.79 2.79 -7.25
N THR A 103 -10.43 1.52 -7.08
CA THR A 103 -10.92 0.69 -5.96
C THR A 103 -10.47 1.27 -4.62
N LYS A 104 -9.22 1.69 -4.51
CA LYS A 104 -8.66 2.35 -3.32
C LYS A 104 -9.46 3.61 -2.96
N GLU A 105 -9.70 4.50 -3.93
CA GLU A 105 -10.45 5.75 -3.69
C GLU A 105 -11.90 5.49 -3.28
N LEU A 106 -12.57 4.52 -3.91
CA LEU A 106 -13.93 4.14 -3.54
C LEU A 106 -13.98 3.55 -2.13
N CYS A 107 -13.06 2.63 -1.79
CA CYS A 107 -12.95 2.08 -0.44
C CYS A 107 -12.68 3.18 0.59
N HIS A 108 -11.76 4.11 0.29
CA HIS A 108 -11.45 5.24 1.14
C HIS A 108 -12.68 6.13 1.37
N ALA A 109 -13.38 6.52 0.31
CA ALA A 109 -14.56 7.36 0.40
C ALA A 109 -15.69 6.74 1.26
N VAL A 110 -15.88 5.43 1.16
CA VAL A 110 -16.90 4.70 1.94
C VAL A 110 -16.46 4.52 3.40
N LEU A 111 -15.25 4.01 3.62
CA LEU A 111 -14.74 3.73 4.97
C LEU A 111 -14.58 5.01 5.80
N SER A 112 -14.20 6.13 5.18
CA SER A 112 -14.08 7.44 5.83
C SER A 112 -15.41 8.02 6.34
N LYS A 113 -16.56 7.42 5.99
CA LYS A 113 -17.84 7.77 6.61
C LYS A 113 -17.97 7.28 8.06
N LYS A 114 -17.14 6.32 8.45
CA LYS A 114 -17.20 5.72 9.79
C LYS A 114 -15.85 5.75 10.51
N PHE A 115 -14.75 5.60 9.82
CA PHE A 115 -13.41 5.47 10.38
C PHE A 115 -12.52 6.64 9.93
N LYS A 116 -11.56 7.02 10.75
CA LYS A 116 -10.43 7.84 10.31
C LYS A 116 -9.53 6.99 9.43
N THR A 117 -9.79 7.05 8.13
CA THR A 117 -9.15 6.18 7.14
C THR A 117 -7.98 6.88 6.47
N PHE A 118 -6.84 6.21 6.39
CA PHE A 118 -5.70 6.65 5.59
C PHE A 118 -5.51 5.73 4.38
N ALA A 119 -5.23 6.30 3.21
CA ALA A 119 -5.01 5.54 1.98
C ALA A 119 -3.76 6.00 1.25
N THR A 120 -3.11 5.08 0.52
CA THR A 120 -1.98 5.41 -0.37
C THR A 120 -2.27 6.64 -1.20
N GLN A 121 -1.40 7.64 -1.12
CA GLN A 121 -1.51 8.89 -1.88
C GLN A 121 -0.84 8.74 -3.26
N GLY A 122 -1.47 9.31 -4.29
CA GLY A 122 -0.93 9.29 -5.64
C GLY A 122 -0.57 7.86 -6.10
N ASN A 123 0.67 7.69 -6.55
CA ASN A 123 1.24 6.44 -7.04
C ASN A 123 2.27 5.81 -6.06
N PHE A 124 2.18 6.09 -4.76
CA PHE A 124 3.09 5.55 -3.73
C PHE A 124 2.81 4.07 -3.44
N ASN A 125 2.80 3.25 -4.48
CA ASN A 125 2.40 1.85 -4.46
C ASN A 125 3.55 0.85 -4.68
N ASN A 126 4.81 1.32 -4.62
CA ASN A 126 6.02 0.53 -4.80
C ASN A 126 6.82 0.35 -3.48
N HIS A 127 8.00 -0.24 -3.57
CA HIS A 127 8.90 -0.56 -2.44
C HIS A 127 9.45 0.66 -1.66
N ILE A 128 9.20 1.89 -2.13
CA ILE A 128 9.47 3.16 -1.41
C ILE A 128 8.15 3.79 -0.97
N GLY A 129 7.16 3.82 -1.85
CA GLY A 129 5.89 4.49 -1.59
C GLY A 129 5.02 3.80 -0.55
N VAL A 130 5.01 2.45 -0.51
CA VAL A 130 4.29 1.69 0.53
C VAL A 130 4.85 1.97 1.92
N PRO A 131 6.18 1.92 2.16
CA PRO A 131 6.77 2.40 3.42
C PRO A 131 6.34 3.81 3.81
N LEU A 132 6.43 4.77 2.90
CA LEU A 132 6.05 6.17 3.16
C LEU A 132 4.55 6.30 3.47
N THR A 133 3.70 5.51 2.81
CA THR A 133 2.26 5.44 3.12
C THR A 133 2.03 4.99 4.56
N LEU A 134 2.69 3.93 5.01
CA LEU A 134 2.55 3.42 6.37
C LEU A 134 3.06 4.43 7.41
N LEU A 135 4.22 5.02 7.18
CA LEU A 135 4.84 6.01 8.08
C LEU A 135 4.06 7.34 8.14
N SER A 136 3.13 7.57 7.22
CA SER A 136 2.22 8.71 7.24
C SER A 136 0.93 8.44 8.05
N MET A 137 0.68 7.21 8.45
CA MET A 137 -0.41 6.87 9.38
C MET A 137 0.03 7.22 10.80
N ASP A 138 -0.90 7.70 11.61
CA ASP A 138 -0.65 8.06 13.01
C ASP A 138 -1.61 7.35 13.96
N GLU A 139 -1.53 7.65 15.24
CA GLU A 139 -2.37 7.09 16.29
C GLU A 139 -3.86 7.45 16.14
N THR A 140 -4.20 8.43 15.32
CA THR A 140 -5.58 8.80 15.03
C THR A 140 -6.17 7.98 13.89
N THR A 141 -5.33 7.29 13.11
CA THR A 141 -5.76 6.43 12.02
C THR A 141 -6.45 5.18 12.58
N GLU A 142 -7.66 4.89 12.10
CA GLU A 142 -8.44 3.72 12.51
C GLU A 142 -8.49 2.62 11.44
N PHE A 143 -8.18 2.96 10.20
CA PHE A 143 -8.17 2.01 9.06
C PHE A 143 -7.18 2.45 7.98
N GLY A 144 -6.32 1.54 7.52
CA GLY A 144 -5.37 1.78 6.45
C GLY A 144 -5.76 1.10 5.15
N ILE A 145 -5.51 1.75 4.01
CA ILE A 145 -5.66 1.17 2.67
C ILE A 145 -4.35 1.34 1.92
N VAL A 146 -3.72 0.23 1.57
CA VAL A 146 -2.42 0.20 0.91
C VAL A 146 -2.57 -0.35 -0.50
N GLU A 147 -2.36 0.53 -1.49
CA GLU A 147 -2.25 0.12 -2.89
C GLU A 147 -0.88 -0.48 -3.14
N MET A 148 -0.83 -1.64 -3.83
CA MET A 148 0.39 -2.39 -4.13
C MET A 148 0.53 -2.59 -5.63
N GLY A 149 1.51 -1.92 -6.23
CA GLY A 149 1.88 -2.03 -7.64
C GLY A 149 3.05 -2.98 -7.83
N ALA A 150 3.12 -3.62 -8.99
CA ALA A 150 4.26 -4.44 -9.37
C ALA A 150 4.49 -4.42 -10.89
N ASN A 151 5.76 -4.40 -11.28
CA ASN A 151 6.26 -4.51 -12.64
C ASN A 151 7.14 -5.76 -12.83
N HIS A 152 7.60 -6.39 -11.72
CA HIS A 152 8.49 -7.56 -11.73
C HIS A 152 7.99 -8.65 -10.77
N PRO A 153 8.39 -9.91 -10.99
CA PRO A 153 8.10 -11.01 -10.06
C PRO A 153 8.60 -10.72 -8.65
N GLY A 154 7.79 -11.14 -7.64
CA GLY A 154 8.16 -11.03 -6.22
C GLY A 154 7.82 -9.70 -5.56
N GLU A 155 7.59 -8.61 -6.30
CA GLU A 155 7.36 -7.29 -5.70
C GLU A 155 6.15 -7.26 -4.77
N ILE A 156 5.01 -7.86 -5.13
CA ILE A 156 3.82 -7.89 -4.25
C ILE A 156 4.10 -8.63 -2.95
N LYS A 157 4.90 -9.71 -2.99
CA LYS A 157 5.31 -10.42 -1.77
C LYS A 157 6.07 -9.47 -0.83
N THR A 158 7.07 -8.78 -1.33
CA THR A 158 7.84 -7.79 -0.55
C THR A 158 6.93 -6.69 0.02
N LEU A 159 5.99 -6.16 -0.77
CA LEU A 159 5.07 -5.13 -0.31
C LEU A 159 4.12 -5.66 0.78
N CYS A 160 3.71 -6.93 0.71
CA CYS A 160 2.93 -7.57 1.77
C CYS A 160 3.76 -7.75 3.05
N GLU A 161 5.03 -8.12 2.93
CA GLU A 161 5.94 -8.25 4.08
C GLU A 161 6.14 -6.89 4.80
N ILE A 162 6.16 -5.78 4.05
CA ILE A 162 6.27 -4.44 4.61
C ILE A 162 4.94 -3.99 5.23
N ALA A 163 3.83 -4.10 4.48
CA ALA A 163 2.54 -3.54 4.86
C ALA A 163 1.76 -4.38 5.85
N ASP A 164 2.07 -5.67 5.95
CA ASP A 164 1.40 -6.64 6.83
C ASP A 164 -0.14 -6.52 6.79
N PRO A 165 -0.78 -6.71 5.61
CA PRO A 165 -2.21 -6.52 5.45
C PRO A 165 -3.03 -7.57 6.21
N ASP A 166 -4.23 -7.16 6.67
CA ASP A 166 -5.22 -8.02 7.31
C ASP A 166 -6.28 -8.52 6.33
N PHE A 167 -6.51 -7.75 5.25
CA PHE A 167 -7.48 -8.02 4.20
C PHE A 167 -6.86 -7.83 2.82
N GLY A 168 -7.38 -8.51 1.80
CA GLY A 168 -6.87 -8.39 0.44
C GLY A 168 -7.94 -8.28 -0.63
N ILE A 169 -7.65 -7.43 -1.64
CA ILE A 169 -8.39 -7.36 -2.90
C ILE A 169 -7.40 -7.49 -4.06
N ILE A 170 -7.67 -8.41 -4.96
CA ILE A 170 -7.10 -8.40 -6.31
C ILE A 170 -8.21 -7.93 -7.24
N THR A 171 -8.04 -6.78 -7.87
CA THR A 171 -9.10 -6.19 -8.72
C THR A 171 -9.33 -7.00 -9.98
N ASN A 172 -8.27 -7.39 -10.65
CA ASN A 172 -8.22 -8.29 -11.82
C ASN A 172 -6.78 -8.69 -12.12
N ILE A 173 -6.60 -9.72 -12.96
CA ILE A 173 -5.31 -10.14 -13.48
C ILE A 173 -5.38 -10.13 -15.01
N GLY A 174 -4.78 -9.13 -15.63
CA GLY A 174 -4.72 -8.96 -17.09
C GLY A 174 -3.28 -8.98 -17.61
N HIS A 175 -3.14 -8.95 -18.93
CA HIS A 175 -1.86 -8.91 -19.64
C HIS A 175 -1.32 -7.47 -19.62
N ALA A 176 -0.48 -7.14 -18.63
CA ALA A 176 0.22 -5.85 -18.55
C ALA A 176 1.67 -6.07 -18.12
N HIS A 177 2.57 -5.18 -18.54
CA HIS A 177 3.99 -5.22 -18.19
C HIS A 177 4.68 -6.57 -18.50
N LEU A 178 4.30 -7.23 -19.61
CA LEU A 178 4.85 -8.54 -20.01
C LEU A 178 6.37 -8.55 -20.13
N GLU A 179 6.98 -7.43 -20.53
CA GLU A 179 8.45 -7.29 -20.61
C GLU A 179 9.10 -7.46 -19.23
N GLY A 180 8.51 -6.90 -18.17
CA GLY A 180 9.04 -6.99 -16.81
C GLY A 180 8.72 -8.32 -16.13
N PHE A 181 7.58 -8.94 -16.44
CA PHE A 181 7.18 -10.21 -15.84
C PHE A 181 7.65 -11.45 -16.61
N GLY A 182 7.93 -11.32 -17.91
CA GLY A 182 8.36 -12.41 -18.78
C GLY A 182 7.24 -13.34 -19.23
N SER A 183 6.20 -13.58 -18.42
CA SER A 183 5.05 -14.43 -18.77
C SER A 183 3.77 -14.02 -18.03
N TYR A 184 2.62 -14.48 -18.52
CA TYR A 184 1.33 -14.27 -17.86
C TYR A 184 1.24 -15.03 -16.53
N GLU A 185 1.82 -16.22 -16.48
CA GLU A 185 1.90 -17.04 -15.26
C GLU A 185 2.64 -16.30 -14.14
N ASN A 186 3.70 -15.57 -14.47
CA ASN A 186 4.44 -14.74 -13.52
C ASN A 186 3.61 -13.54 -13.03
N ILE A 187 2.76 -12.96 -13.90
CA ILE A 187 1.81 -11.91 -13.48
C ILE A 187 0.81 -12.49 -12.47
N ILE A 188 0.25 -13.68 -12.78
CA ILE A 188 -0.67 -14.37 -11.87
C ILE A 188 0.02 -14.65 -10.53
N ALA A 189 1.17 -15.30 -10.56
CA ALA A 189 1.92 -15.65 -9.34
C ALA A 189 2.27 -14.41 -8.49
N THR A 190 2.70 -13.32 -9.16
CA THR A 190 3.04 -12.08 -8.46
C THR A 190 1.83 -11.47 -7.75
N LYS A 191 0.67 -11.36 -8.42
CA LYS A 191 -0.52 -10.77 -7.79
C LYS A 191 -1.14 -11.67 -6.75
N LYS A 192 -1.13 -13.00 -7.01
CA LYS A 192 -1.57 -14.02 -6.06
C LYS A 192 -0.80 -13.96 -4.73
N ALA A 193 0.43 -13.45 -4.71
CA ALA A 193 1.23 -13.32 -3.50
C ALA A 193 0.51 -12.55 -2.36
N LEU A 194 -0.43 -11.64 -2.68
CA LEU A 194 -1.28 -11.01 -1.67
C LEU A 194 -2.21 -12.04 -1.00
N TYR A 195 -2.82 -12.92 -1.76
CA TYR A 195 -3.66 -13.99 -1.21
C TYR A 195 -2.81 -14.99 -0.43
N ASP A 196 -1.67 -15.42 -1.00
CA ASP A 196 -0.75 -16.35 -0.33
C ASP A 196 -0.23 -15.81 1.02
N TYR A 197 -0.02 -14.50 1.11
CA TYR A 197 0.39 -13.83 2.35
C TYR A 197 -0.71 -13.89 3.43
N LEU A 198 -1.97 -13.75 3.02
CA LEU A 198 -3.12 -13.75 3.93
C LEU A 198 -3.56 -15.15 4.36
N LEU A 199 -3.30 -16.18 3.58
CA LEU A 199 -3.76 -17.54 3.84
C LEU A 199 -3.34 -18.08 5.21
N PRO A 200 -2.06 -18.06 5.62
CA PRO A 200 -1.64 -18.59 6.93
C PRO A 200 -2.19 -17.80 8.12
N LYS A 201 -2.60 -16.54 7.89
CA LYS A 201 -3.22 -15.66 8.89
C LYS A 201 -4.73 -15.82 8.98
N ASN A 202 -5.33 -16.67 8.12
CA ASN A 202 -6.79 -16.72 7.93
C ASN A 202 -7.40 -15.34 7.60
N GLY A 203 -6.60 -14.47 6.97
CA GLY A 203 -7.00 -13.13 6.55
C GLY A 203 -8.00 -13.21 5.40
N PRO A 204 -9.15 -12.52 5.51
CA PRO A 204 -10.15 -12.61 4.47
C PRO A 204 -9.75 -11.87 3.19
N VAL A 205 -10.17 -12.43 2.06
CA VAL A 205 -10.02 -11.82 0.74
C VAL A 205 -11.38 -11.49 0.13
N PHE A 206 -11.47 -10.37 -0.57
CA PHE A 206 -12.68 -9.97 -1.29
C PHE A 206 -12.53 -10.35 -2.76
N VAL A 207 -13.52 -11.08 -3.30
CA VAL A 207 -13.39 -11.73 -4.60
C VAL A 207 -14.62 -11.45 -5.48
N ASN A 208 -14.36 -10.96 -6.70
CA ASN A 208 -15.39 -10.79 -7.72
C ASN A 208 -15.77 -12.16 -8.31
N THR A 209 -17.03 -12.57 -8.19
CA THR A 209 -17.52 -13.84 -8.75
C THR A 209 -17.56 -13.86 -10.28
N GLY A 210 -17.53 -12.69 -10.92
CA GLY A 210 -17.44 -12.56 -12.38
C GLY A 210 -16.04 -12.86 -12.94
N ASP A 211 -15.03 -13.07 -12.09
CA ASP A 211 -13.66 -13.44 -12.50
C ASP A 211 -13.35 -14.89 -12.09
N PRO A 212 -13.44 -15.87 -13.05
CA PRO A 212 -13.19 -17.27 -12.75
C PRO A 212 -11.78 -17.57 -12.24
N LEU A 213 -10.77 -16.78 -12.69
CA LEU A 213 -9.39 -16.93 -12.23
C LEU A 213 -9.27 -16.56 -10.76
N LEU A 214 -9.82 -15.42 -10.35
CA LEU A 214 -9.79 -14.99 -8.95
C LEU A 214 -10.56 -15.95 -8.05
N MET A 215 -11.69 -16.48 -8.52
CA MET A 215 -12.46 -17.52 -7.83
C MET A 215 -11.65 -18.80 -7.63
N GLN A 216 -10.87 -19.20 -8.63
CA GLN A 216 -9.98 -20.36 -8.53
C GLN A 216 -8.83 -20.09 -7.54
N LEU A 217 -8.16 -18.95 -7.67
CA LEU A 217 -6.99 -18.59 -6.85
C LEU A 217 -7.33 -18.41 -5.35
N SER A 218 -8.58 -18.09 -5.05
CA SER A 218 -9.07 -17.87 -3.67
C SER A 218 -9.78 -19.06 -3.05
N ARG A 219 -9.76 -20.25 -3.67
CA ARG A 219 -10.56 -21.41 -3.25
C ARG A 219 -10.36 -21.77 -1.78
N ASP A 220 -9.13 -21.75 -1.31
CA ASP A 220 -8.76 -22.21 0.04
C ASP A 220 -8.75 -21.06 1.08
N HIS A 221 -9.21 -19.86 0.68
CA HIS A 221 -9.17 -18.67 1.53
C HIS A 221 -10.53 -18.43 2.20
N LYS A 222 -10.48 -17.80 3.36
CA LYS A 222 -11.64 -17.12 3.91
C LYS A 222 -11.99 -15.97 2.98
N ARG A 223 -13.08 -16.09 2.24
CA ARG A 223 -13.45 -15.13 1.20
C ARG A 223 -14.82 -14.51 1.41
N TYR A 224 -14.93 -13.27 1.04
CA TYR A 224 -16.18 -12.56 0.86
C TYR A 224 -16.37 -12.29 -0.63
N THR A 225 -17.42 -12.87 -1.21
CA THR A 225 -17.67 -12.76 -2.64
C THR A 225 -18.66 -11.63 -2.94
N TYR A 226 -18.45 -10.97 -4.08
CA TYR A 226 -19.32 -9.91 -4.59
C TYR A 226 -19.46 -10.03 -6.12
N GLY A 227 -20.48 -9.38 -6.68
CA GLY A 227 -20.78 -9.42 -8.11
C GLY A 227 -22.21 -9.88 -8.36
N GLN A 228 -22.49 -10.39 -9.57
CA GLN A 228 -23.85 -10.87 -9.93
C GLN A 228 -24.26 -12.09 -9.12
N GLU A 229 -23.32 -12.99 -8.86
CA GLU A 229 -23.51 -14.23 -8.10
C GLU A 229 -22.83 -14.19 -6.72
N GLY A 230 -22.56 -12.98 -6.20
CA GLY A 230 -21.88 -12.83 -4.92
C GLY A 230 -22.72 -13.28 -3.73
N ASP A 231 -22.10 -13.97 -2.77
CA ASP A 231 -22.77 -14.42 -1.54
C ASP A 231 -23.02 -13.25 -0.58
N LEU A 232 -22.06 -12.32 -0.50
CA LEU A 232 -22.15 -11.17 0.41
C LEU A 232 -22.99 -10.05 -0.19
N LEU A 233 -22.73 -9.72 -1.46
CA LEU A 233 -23.40 -8.65 -2.19
C LEU A 233 -23.71 -9.11 -3.61
N LYS A 234 -24.98 -8.99 -3.99
CA LYS A 234 -25.44 -9.15 -5.38
C LYS A 234 -25.69 -7.78 -5.95
N GLY A 235 -24.87 -7.41 -6.95
CA GLY A 235 -24.97 -6.15 -7.65
C GLY A 235 -25.42 -6.31 -9.09
N GLU A 236 -26.25 -5.42 -9.57
CA GLU A 236 -26.69 -5.38 -10.96
C GLU A 236 -26.49 -3.97 -11.53
N ILE A 237 -25.77 -3.86 -12.64
CA ILE A 237 -25.63 -2.59 -13.36
C ILE A 237 -26.92 -2.35 -14.12
N LYS A 238 -27.59 -1.24 -13.84
CA LYS A 238 -28.84 -0.82 -14.46
C LYS A 238 -28.63 0.15 -15.62
N GLN A 239 -27.56 0.94 -15.55
CA GLN A 239 -27.25 1.96 -16.54
C GLN A 239 -25.75 2.31 -16.47
N THR A 240 -25.15 2.60 -17.63
CA THR A 240 -23.74 3.00 -17.73
C THR A 240 -23.56 4.42 -18.29
N VAL A 241 -24.56 4.99 -18.96
CA VAL A 241 -24.51 6.31 -19.61
C VAL A 241 -25.72 7.12 -19.21
N PRO A 242 -25.64 8.42 -18.88
CA PRO A 242 -24.42 9.24 -18.73
C PRO A 242 -23.66 8.98 -17.43
N TYR A 243 -24.26 8.27 -16.47
CA TYR A 243 -23.66 7.92 -15.19
C TYR A 243 -23.95 6.47 -14.87
N LEU A 244 -23.01 5.84 -14.17
CA LEU A 244 -23.20 4.48 -13.67
C LEU A 244 -24.34 4.46 -12.64
N VAL A 245 -25.38 3.67 -12.90
CA VAL A 245 -26.45 3.34 -11.96
C VAL A 245 -26.41 1.84 -11.70
N TYR A 246 -26.39 1.46 -10.43
CA TYR A 246 -26.42 0.06 -10.04
C TYR A 246 -27.35 -0.16 -8.84
N SER A 247 -27.84 -1.39 -8.70
CA SER A 247 -28.58 -1.83 -7.53
C SER A 247 -27.80 -2.90 -6.77
N LEU A 248 -27.95 -2.89 -5.45
CA LEU A 248 -27.45 -3.94 -4.56
C LEU A 248 -28.64 -4.58 -3.86
N LYS A 249 -28.73 -5.92 -3.95
CA LYS A 249 -29.70 -6.68 -3.16
C LYS A 249 -29.14 -6.88 -1.75
N THR A 250 -29.89 -6.45 -0.76
CA THR A 250 -29.54 -6.63 0.64
C THR A 250 -30.66 -7.36 1.38
N ARG A 251 -30.38 -7.86 2.58
CA ARG A 251 -31.41 -8.49 3.43
C ARG A 251 -32.54 -7.53 3.84
N LYS A 252 -32.32 -6.23 3.72
CA LYS A 252 -33.29 -5.16 4.08
C LYS A 252 -34.01 -4.57 2.86
N GLY A 253 -33.78 -5.11 1.66
CA GLY A 253 -34.32 -4.62 0.40
C GLY A 253 -33.24 -4.18 -0.58
N ASP A 254 -33.65 -3.74 -1.75
CA ASP A 254 -32.75 -3.29 -2.80
C ASP A 254 -32.35 -1.84 -2.56
N LEU A 255 -31.04 -1.58 -2.65
CA LEU A 255 -30.47 -0.23 -2.63
C LEU A 255 -30.10 0.18 -4.05
N TYR A 256 -30.41 1.41 -4.43
CA TYR A 256 -30.07 1.97 -5.73
C TYR A 256 -29.04 3.08 -5.57
N PHE A 257 -28.01 3.02 -6.39
CA PHE A 257 -26.91 3.99 -6.38
C PHE A 257 -26.78 4.60 -7.77
N LYS A 258 -26.76 5.92 -7.81
CA LYS A 258 -26.35 6.69 -8.98
C LYS A 258 -25.02 7.38 -8.64
N THR A 259 -24.02 7.12 -9.47
CA THR A 259 -22.68 7.69 -9.28
C THR A 259 -22.42 8.79 -10.31
N HIS A 260 -21.37 9.56 -10.11
CA HIS A 260 -20.80 10.46 -11.11
C HIS A 260 -19.63 9.82 -11.89
N LEU A 261 -19.46 8.50 -11.76
CA LEU A 261 -18.53 7.72 -12.58
C LEU A 261 -19.11 7.55 -13.98
N VAL A 262 -18.25 7.74 -14.98
CA VAL A 262 -18.56 7.61 -16.40
C VAL A 262 -17.78 6.46 -16.99
#